data_304a85c25a60968d16f982ea06076c4d
#
_entry.id   304a85c25a60968d16f982ea06076c4d
#
_cell.length_a   1.000
_cell.length_b   1.000
_cell.length_c   1.000
_cell.angle_alpha   90.00
_cell.angle_beta   90.00
_cell.angle_gamma   90.00
#
_symmetry.space_group_name_H-M   'P 1'
#
loop_
_entity.id
_entity.type
_entity.pdbx_description
1 polymer ?
#
loop_
_entity_poly.entity_id
_entity_poly.type
_entity_poly.pdbx_seq_one_letter_code
_entity_poly.pdbx_strand_id
1 'polypeptide(L)'
;HNIVNPIQTNGLLLDRKWCSFFRENGFLVGISLDGPEDCHDMYRKKTGGQGSFADVMRGMEMLKGEGVEFNVLCAVNDYNSRRPLEVYDFFRSTGARFVQFTPVVERTDPSGGLCAGEGAENARLTPWSVLPDTWGRFLCDIFFRWVRNDVGDFFVNIFDAVLAGYVGREPGNCYFAKKCGHALALEYNGDVYSCDHFVFPEYLLGNIAGDNLRDLRESPAQKTFGEAKTKSLPRTCRQCRYLNICNGECPKNRITPSGEPGRNVNYLCRGYKFFFSRTERYFTFMAGDLSAGRNVLAVKDVKF
;
A
#
# COMPACT_ATOMS: atom_id res chain seq x y z
N HIS A 1 5.44 -24.45 12.31
CA HIS A 1 4.99 -23.09 11.88
C HIS A 1 6.06 -22.53 10.95
N ASN A 2 5.67 -22.09 9.75
CA ASN A 2 6.57 -21.32 8.89
C ASN A 2 6.52 -19.86 9.34
N ILE A 3 7.65 -19.34 9.80
CA ILE A 3 7.82 -17.91 10.10
C ILE A 3 8.46 -17.29 8.87
N VAL A 4 7.81 -16.30 8.28
CA VAL A 4 8.35 -15.47 7.21
C VAL A 4 8.84 -14.18 7.84
N ASN A 5 10.08 -13.80 7.57
CA ASN A 5 10.69 -12.60 8.11
C ASN A 5 10.81 -11.52 7.01
N PRO A 6 9.78 -10.66 6.80
CA PRO A 6 9.94 -9.50 5.95
C PRO A 6 10.67 -8.39 6.71
N ILE A 7 11.49 -7.63 6.00
CA ILE A 7 12.08 -6.38 6.49
C ILE A 7 11.86 -5.27 5.49
N GLN A 8 11.45 -4.09 5.96
CA GLN A 8 11.40 -2.90 5.14
C GLN A 8 12.55 -1.97 5.52
N THR A 9 13.27 -1.48 4.50
CA THR A 9 14.43 -0.60 4.70
C THR A 9 14.45 0.53 3.67
N ASN A 10 15.06 1.66 4.07
CA ASN A 10 15.43 2.71 3.13
C ASN A 10 16.69 2.38 2.31
N GLY A 11 17.36 1.26 2.58
CA GLY A 11 18.48 0.78 1.80
C GLY A 11 19.82 1.48 2.02
N LEU A 12 19.88 2.56 2.81
CA LEU A 12 21.07 3.40 2.94
C LEU A 12 22.27 2.68 3.59
N LEU A 13 21.97 1.81 4.55
CA LEU A 13 22.99 1.10 5.36
C LEU A 13 23.20 -0.35 4.91
N LEU A 14 22.62 -0.75 3.79
CA LEU A 14 22.84 -2.09 3.26
C LEU A 14 24.31 -2.28 2.87
N ASP A 15 24.88 -3.37 3.34
CA ASP A 15 26.21 -3.87 3.00
C ASP A 15 26.16 -5.38 2.69
N ARG A 16 27.28 -5.96 2.30
CA ARG A 16 27.37 -7.39 1.98
C ARG A 16 27.01 -8.29 3.15
N LYS A 17 27.34 -7.89 4.39
CA LYS A 17 27.04 -8.68 5.59
C LYS A 17 25.54 -8.78 5.81
N TRP A 18 24.82 -7.65 5.67
CA TRP A 18 23.35 -7.63 5.72
C TRP A 18 22.74 -8.46 4.61
N CYS A 19 23.21 -8.32 3.37
CA CYS A 19 22.67 -9.09 2.24
C CYS A 19 22.90 -10.60 2.42
N SER A 20 24.09 -11.03 2.85
CA SER A 20 24.36 -12.44 3.17
C SER A 20 23.44 -12.95 4.27
N PHE A 21 23.26 -12.18 5.35
CA PHE A 21 22.35 -12.54 6.44
C PHE A 21 20.91 -12.70 5.95
N PHE A 22 20.41 -11.78 5.12
CA PHE A 22 19.04 -11.87 4.59
C PHE A 22 18.86 -13.10 3.70
N ARG A 23 19.82 -13.39 2.82
CA ARG A 23 19.78 -14.58 1.98
C ARG A 23 19.79 -15.87 2.80
N GLU A 24 20.71 -16.00 3.73
CA GLU A 24 20.90 -17.19 4.55
C GLU A 24 19.71 -17.49 5.45
N ASN A 25 18.98 -16.47 5.88
CA ASN A 25 17.81 -16.59 6.74
C ASN A 25 16.46 -16.41 6.01
N GLY A 26 16.47 -16.36 4.67
CA GLY A 26 15.25 -16.32 3.87
C GLY A 26 14.40 -15.07 4.10
N PHE A 27 15.04 -13.90 4.32
CA PHE A 27 14.31 -12.65 4.45
C PHE A 27 13.77 -12.17 3.10
N LEU A 28 12.53 -11.67 3.11
CA LEU A 28 12.00 -10.86 2.02
C LEU A 28 12.27 -9.39 2.33
N VAL A 29 12.99 -8.71 1.46
CA VAL A 29 13.39 -7.31 1.68
C VAL A 29 12.47 -6.37 0.92
N GLY A 30 11.82 -5.44 1.61
CA GLY A 30 11.13 -4.31 1.01
C GLY A 30 12.05 -3.08 0.98
N ILE A 31 12.44 -2.63 -0.22
CA ILE A 31 13.29 -1.43 -0.37
C ILE A 31 12.43 -0.22 -0.73
N SER A 32 12.61 0.87 0.04
CA SER A 32 11.89 2.12 -0.19
C SER A 32 12.54 2.92 -1.31
N LEU A 33 11.83 3.09 -2.44
CA LEU A 33 12.31 3.84 -3.61
C LEU A 33 11.10 4.46 -4.32
N ASP A 34 11.10 5.80 -4.50
CA ASP A 34 9.91 6.54 -4.94
C ASP A 34 9.93 6.91 -6.45
N GLY A 35 10.81 6.29 -7.23
CA GLY A 35 10.95 6.52 -8.67
C GLY A 35 12.36 6.96 -9.07
N PRO A 36 12.54 7.64 -10.23
CA PRO A 36 13.80 8.26 -10.65
C PRO A 36 14.37 9.20 -9.58
N GLU A 37 15.64 9.57 -9.72
CA GLU A 37 16.40 10.35 -8.74
C GLU A 37 15.66 11.58 -8.23
N ASP A 38 15.14 12.41 -9.13
CA ASP A 38 14.43 13.62 -8.76
C ASP A 38 13.08 13.36 -8.06
N CYS A 39 12.39 12.25 -8.41
CA CYS A 39 11.18 11.83 -7.71
C CYS A 39 11.50 11.33 -6.30
N HIS A 40 12.55 10.53 -6.17
CA HIS A 40 12.98 9.99 -4.88
C HIS A 40 13.51 11.09 -3.98
N ASP A 41 14.43 11.89 -4.48
CA ASP A 41 15.14 12.92 -3.72
C ASP A 41 14.28 14.16 -3.43
N MET A 42 13.08 14.27 -4.02
CA MET A 42 12.14 15.33 -3.64
C MET A 42 11.84 15.29 -2.13
N TYR A 43 11.55 14.11 -1.60
CA TYR A 43 11.14 13.93 -0.20
C TYR A 43 12.08 13.05 0.63
N ARG A 44 12.85 12.14 0.00
CA ARG A 44 13.77 11.25 0.74
C ARG A 44 15.17 11.81 0.78
N LYS A 45 15.41 12.56 1.84
CA LYS A 45 16.70 13.24 2.06
C LYS A 45 17.44 12.66 3.28
N LYS A 46 18.76 12.69 3.21
CA LYS A 46 19.63 12.40 4.36
C LYS A 46 19.57 13.54 5.37
N THR A 47 20.03 13.31 6.60
CA THR A 47 20.05 14.30 7.68
C THR A 47 20.74 15.61 7.29
N GLY A 48 21.72 15.55 6.37
CA GLY A 48 22.41 16.73 5.81
C GLY A 48 21.69 17.43 4.65
N GLY A 49 20.45 17.02 4.31
CA GLY A 49 19.64 17.63 3.24
C GLY A 49 19.94 17.14 1.82
N GLN A 50 20.99 16.33 1.63
CA GLN A 50 21.31 15.73 0.32
C GLN A 50 20.31 14.63 -0.01
N GLY A 51 20.09 14.35 -1.31
CA GLY A 51 19.31 13.22 -1.77
C GLY A 51 19.87 11.87 -1.30
N SER A 52 19.04 10.87 -1.25
CA SER A 52 19.40 9.51 -0.82
C SER A 52 19.39 8.49 -1.96
N PHE A 53 18.98 8.88 -3.17
CA PHE A 53 18.79 8.00 -4.32
C PHE A 53 20.01 7.12 -4.63
N ALA A 54 21.19 7.73 -4.76
CA ALA A 54 22.41 7.01 -5.11
C ALA A 54 22.77 5.90 -4.08
N ASP A 55 22.54 6.18 -2.78
CA ASP A 55 22.78 5.19 -1.74
C ASP A 55 21.77 4.05 -1.76
N VAL A 56 20.49 4.35 -2.03
CA VAL A 56 19.44 3.33 -2.17
C VAL A 56 19.69 2.44 -3.37
N MET A 57 20.08 3.02 -4.53
CA MET A 57 20.42 2.26 -5.73
C MET A 57 21.62 1.35 -5.49
N ARG A 58 22.66 1.83 -4.79
CA ARG A 58 23.79 1.00 -4.37
C ARG A 58 23.35 -0.17 -3.49
N GLY A 59 22.46 0.08 -2.51
CA GLY A 59 21.89 -0.97 -1.65
C GLY A 59 21.09 -2.00 -2.44
N MET A 60 20.30 -1.56 -3.40
CA MET A 60 19.53 -2.44 -4.28
C MET A 60 20.42 -3.30 -5.18
N GLU A 61 21.51 -2.75 -5.75
CA GLU A 61 22.46 -3.53 -6.52
C GLU A 61 23.19 -4.58 -5.67
N MET A 62 23.45 -4.28 -4.38
CA MET A 62 24.00 -5.30 -3.47
C MET A 62 23.01 -6.44 -3.20
N LEU A 63 21.71 -6.13 -2.97
CA LEU A 63 20.68 -7.17 -2.81
C LEU A 63 20.64 -8.10 -4.03
N LYS A 64 20.65 -7.52 -5.25
CA LYS A 64 20.69 -8.30 -6.50
C LYS A 64 21.95 -9.15 -6.60
N GLY A 65 23.12 -8.54 -6.39
CA GLY A 65 24.41 -9.21 -6.51
C GLY A 65 24.57 -10.39 -5.54
N GLU A 66 23.93 -10.32 -4.38
CA GLU A 66 23.94 -11.38 -3.38
C GLU A 66 22.73 -12.35 -3.52
N GLY A 67 21.86 -12.15 -4.50
CA GLY A 67 20.70 -13.03 -4.76
C GLY A 67 19.61 -12.96 -3.68
N VAL A 68 19.44 -11.80 -3.03
CA VAL A 68 18.38 -11.57 -2.05
C VAL A 68 17.08 -11.19 -2.76
N GLU A 69 15.99 -11.86 -2.44
CA GLU A 69 14.65 -11.45 -2.95
C GLU A 69 14.23 -10.12 -2.35
N PHE A 70 13.78 -9.19 -3.20
CA PHE A 70 13.29 -7.91 -2.74
C PHE A 70 12.11 -7.39 -3.54
N ASN A 71 11.29 -6.58 -2.88
CA ASN A 71 10.20 -5.80 -3.46
C ASN A 71 10.53 -4.32 -3.36
N VAL A 72 10.03 -3.52 -4.30
CA VAL A 72 10.10 -2.06 -4.20
C VAL A 72 8.81 -1.52 -3.58
N LEU A 73 8.96 -0.65 -2.57
CA LEU A 73 7.86 0.10 -1.98
C LEU A 73 8.00 1.57 -2.37
N CYS A 74 7.04 2.04 -3.16
CA CYS A 74 6.98 3.41 -3.66
C CYS A 74 5.89 4.20 -2.94
N ALA A 75 6.27 5.23 -2.21
CA ALA A 75 5.35 6.22 -1.68
C ALA A 75 4.93 7.19 -2.81
N VAL A 76 3.66 7.10 -3.22
CA VAL A 76 3.13 7.95 -4.29
C VAL A 76 2.59 9.24 -3.68
N ASN A 77 3.27 10.33 -3.96
CA ASN A 77 3.03 11.67 -3.43
C ASN A 77 2.55 12.63 -4.53
N ASP A 78 2.42 13.92 -4.20
CA ASP A 78 1.96 14.95 -5.14
C ASP A 78 2.91 15.15 -6.35
N TYR A 79 4.20 14.86 -6.21
CA TYR A 79 5.20 15.05 -7.25
C TYR A 79 5.29 13.87 -8.21
N ASN A 80 5.60 12.66 -7.72
CA ASN A 80 5.79 11.49 -8.57
C ASN A 80 4.49 10.95 -9.17
N SER A 81 3.34 11.22 -8.54
CA SER A 81 2.02 10.84 -9.07
C SER A 81 1.66 11.48 -10.42
N ARG A 82 2.33 12.57 -10.78
CA ARG A 82 2.14 13.28 -12.06
C ARG A 82 2.95 12.68 -13.21
N ARG A 83 3.82 11.71 -12.91
CA ARG A 83 4.79 11.10 -13.83
C ARG A 83 4.67 9.57 -13.86
N PRO A 84 3.45 9.00 -14.03
CA PRO A 84 3.19 7.59 -13.84
C PRO A 84 4.05 6.67 -14.69
N LEU A 85 4.16 6.95 -15.99
CA LEU A 85 4.91 6.09 -16.90
C LEU A 85 6.41 6.19 -16.68
N GLU A 86 6.92 7.34 -16.33
CA GLU A 86 8.33 7.52 -16.01
C GLU A 86 8.72 6.75 -14.75
N VAL A 87 7.90 6.82 -13.70
CA VAL A 87 8.07 6.04 -12.46
C VAL A 87 7.99 4.53 -12.76
N TYR A 88 7.02 4.13 -13.55
CA TYR A 88 6.83 2.73 -13.91
C TYR A 88 7.99 2.17 -14.75
N ASP A 89 8.36 2.86 -15.84
CA ASP A 89 9.43 2.43 -16.74
C ASP A 89 10.79 2.42 -16.01
N PHE A 90 11.00 3.35 -15.07
CA PHE A 90 12.16 3.32 -14.19
C PHE A 90 12.21 2.03 -13.36
N PHE A 91 11.14 1.65 -12.66
CA PHE A 91 11.14 0.39 -11.89
C PHE A 91 11.34 -0.83 -12.78
N ARG A 92 10.77 -0.84 -13.97
CA ARG A 92 11.04 -1.90 -14.95
C ARG A 92 12.52 -2.00 -15.30
N SER A 93 13.22 -0.88 -15.47
CA SER A 93 14.64 -0.84 -15.80
C SER A 93 15.55 -1.30 -14.66
N THR A 94 15.09 -1.22 -13.40
CA THR A 94 15.89 -1.61 -12.24
C THR A 94 16.04 -3.13 -12.07
N GLY A 95 15.26 -3.94 -12.79
CA GLY A 95 15.20 -5.39 -12.61
C GLY A 95 14.38 -5.85 -11.41
N ALA A 96 13.70 -4.94 -10.69
CA ALA A 96 12.69 -5.33 -9.71
C ALA A 96 11.54 -6.06 -10.40
N ARG A 97 10.98 -7.06 -9.72
CA ARG A 97 9.82 -7.81 -10.24
C ARG A 97 8.52 -7.46 -9.55
N PHE A 98 8.59 -6.90 -8.36
CA PHE A 98 7.43 -6.59 -7.53
C PHE A 98 7.51 -5.14 -7.08
N VAL A 99 6.41 -4.40 -7.29
CA VAL A 99 6.26 -3.03 -6.80
C VAL A 99 4.95 -2.87 -6.04
N GLN A 100 5.03 -2.16 -4.93
CA GLN A 100 3.88 -1.68 -4.18
C GLN A 100 3.81 -0.17 -4.27
N PHE A 101 2.77 0.35 -4.89
CA PHE A 101 2.45 1.78 -4.89
C PHE A 101 1.54 2.09 -3.70
N THR A 102 2.04 2.90 -2.76
CA THR A 102 1.29 3.32 -1.57
C THR A 102 0.99 4.80 -1.66
N PRO A 103 -0.28 5.21 -1.78
CA PRO A 103 -0.62 6.62 -1.88
C PRO A 103 -0.37 7.32 -0.53
N VAL A 104 0.34 8.43 -0.57
CA VAL A 104 0.55 9.29 0.60
C VAL A 104 -0.71 10.13 0.82
N VAL A 105 -1.36 9.94 1.96
CA VAL A 105 -2.48 10.75 2.44
C VAL A 105 -2.21 11.07 3.90
N GLU A 106 -1.67 12.26 4.12
CA GLU A 106 -1.25 12.73 5.43
C GLU A 106 -1.99 14.00 5.80
N ARG A 107 -2.26 14.19 7.10
CA ARG A 107 -2.87 15.41 7.63
C ARG A 107 -2.04 15.96 8.77
N THR A 108 -2.05 17.26 8.90
CA THR A 108 -1.48 17.95 10.05
C THR A 108 -2.56 18.67 10.83
N ASP A 109 -2.42 18.67 12.14
CA ASP A 109 -3.18 19.53 13.05
C ASP A 109 -2.72 21.00 12.94
N PRO A 110 -3.39 21.95 13.61
CA PRO A 110 -3.00 23.36 13.58
C PRO A 110 -1.61 23.64 14.18
N SER A 111 -1.05 22.73 14.99
CA SER A 111 0.31 22.85 15.54
C SER A 111 1.39 22.32 14.59
N GLY A 112 0.99 21.70 13.45
CA GLY A 112 1.89 21.08 12.48
C GLY A 112 2.21 19.62 12.78
N GLY A 113 1.63 19.02 13.81
CA GLY A 113 1.77 17.61 14.14
C GLY A 113 1.00 16.73 13.15
N LEU A 114 1.58 15.57 12.76
CA LEU A 114 0.85 14.57 11.96
C LEU A 114 -0.28 14.00 12.80
N CYS A 115 -1.46 13.89 12.18
CA CYS A 115 -2.63 13.31 12.82
C CYS A 115 -3.31 12.30 11.89
N ALA A 116 -3.86 11.24 12.47
CA ALA A 116 -4.63 10.23 11.76
C ALA A 116 -5.98 10.00 12.48
N GLY A 117 -6.93 9.41 11.75
CA GLY A 117 -8.25 9.04 12.28
C GLY A 117 -9.34 10.07 12.08
N GLU A 118 -10.54 9.63 12.47
CA GLU A 118 -11.74 10.47 12.55
C GLU A 118 -11.61 11.30 13.83
N GLY A 119 -11.64 12.60 13.76
CA GLY A 119 -11.66 13.44 14.97
C GLY A 119 -10.56 14.48 15.09
N ALA A 120 -9.62 14.52 14.16
CA ALA A 120 -8.72 15.66 14.08
C ALA A 120 -9.51 16.86 13.51
N GLU A 121 -10.27 17.53 14.38
CA GLU A 121 -10.94 18.78 14.05
C GLU A 121 -9.90 19.80 13.56
N ASN A 122 -10.18 20.45 12.43
CA ASN A 122 -9.27 21.42 11.78
C ASN A 122 -7.97 20.83 11.17
N ALA A 123 -7.82 19.50 11.08
CA ALA A 123 -6.69 18.91 10.37
C ALA A 123 -6.74 19.20 8.87
N ARG A 124 -5.59 19.54 8.29
CA ARG A 124 -5.45 19.87 6.86
C ARG A 124 -4.58 18.82 6.18
N LEU A 125 -4.94 18.50 4.94
CA LEU A 125 -4.07 17.67 4.09
C LEU A 125 -2.72 18.36 3.89
N THR A 126 -1.68 17.57 3.94
CA THR A 126 -0.32 18.04 3.65
C THR A 126 -0.17 18.34 2.16
N PRO A 127 0.71 19.29 1.77
CA PRO A 127 0.98 19.61 0.37
C PRO A 127 1.52 18.43 -0.44
N TRP A 128 2.18 17.48 0.21
CA TRP A 128 2.74 16.29 -0.43
C TRP A 128 1.76 15.11 -0.54
N SER A 129 0.55 15.23 -0.01
CA SER A 129 -0.48 14.22 -0.20
C SER A 129 -0.93 14.14 -1.66
N VAL A 130 -1.08 12.92 -2.18
CA VAL A 130 -1.53 12.71 -3.56
C VAL A 130 -3.00 13.11 -3.73
N LEU A 131 -3.33 13.82 -4.81
CA LEU A 131 -4.70 14.20 -5.12
C LEU A 131 -5.50 12.99 -5.68
N PRO A 132 -6.80 12.87 -5.36
CA PRO A 132 -7.63 11.76 -5.83
C PRO A 132 -7.63 11.54 -7.34
N ASP A 133 -7.74 12.61 -8.12
CA ASP A 133 -7.77 12.51 -9.59
C ASP A 133 -6.41 12.11 -10.15
N THR A 134 -5.33 12.64 -9.57
CA THR A 134 -3.96 12.30 -9.97
C THR A 134 -3.67 10.84 -9.65
N TRP A 135 -4.07 10.36 -8.46
CA TRP A 135 -3.97 8.94 -8.09
C TRP A 135 -4.71 8.02 -9.07
N GLY A 136 -5.95 8.36 -9.42
CA GLY A 136 -6.72 7.57 -10.36
C GLY A 136 -6.08 7.48 -11.75
N ARG A 137 -5.53 8.61 -12.26
CA ARG A 137 -4.80 8.65 -13.53
C ARG A 137 -3.48 7.88 -13.43
N PHE A 138 -2.72 8.07 -12.37
CA PHE A 138 -1.49 7.33 -12.11
C PHE A 138 -1.70 5.82 -12.22
N LEU A 139 -2.72 5.30 -11.55
CA LEU A 139 -3.07 3.88 -11.64
C LEU A 139 -3.49 3.45 -13.04
N CYS A 140 -4.30 4.25 -13.74
CA CYS A 140 -4.76 3.92 -15.10
C CYS A 140 -3.61 3.87 -16.09
N ASP A 141 -2.74 4.88 -16.08
CA ASP A 141 -1.65 4.99 -17.06
C ASP A 141 -0.67 3.81 -16.89
N ILE A 142 -0.33 3.48 -15.64
CA ILE A 142 0.49 2.30 -15.34
C ILE A 142 -0.23 1.02 -15.73
N PHE A 143 -1.52 0.88 -15.39
CA PHE A 143 -2.29 -0.32 -15.71
C PHE A 143 -2.32 -0.60 -17.22
N PHE A 144 -2.58 0.42 -18.04
CA PHE A 144 -2.63 0.24 -19.49
C PHE A 144 -1.28 -0.09 -20.12
N ARG A 145 -0.17 0.38 -19.53
CA ARG A 145 1.17 -0.05 -19.90
C ARG A 145 1.40 -1.50 -19.48
N TRP A 146 1.12 -1.82 -18.23
CA TRP A 146 1.33 -3.13 -17.62
C TRP A 146 0.50 -4.22 -18.29
N VAL A 147 -0.79 -3.99 -18.53
CA VAL A 147 -1.69 -5.01 -19.08
C VAL A 147 -1.32 -5.44 -20.49
N ARG A 148 -0.64 -4.57 -21.24
CA ARG A 148 -0.18 -4.87 -22.62
C ARG A 148 1.16 -5.57 -22.67
N ASN A 149 2.03 -5.31 -21.71
CA ASN A 149 3.42 -5.71 -21.83
C ASN A 149 3.86 -6.68 -20.74
N ASP A 150 3.42 -6.48 -19.50
CA ASP A 150 4.14 -6.96 -18.33
C ASP A 150 3.35 -7.93 -17.44
N VAL A 151 2.10 -8.30 -17.80
CA VAL A 151 1.32 -9.32 -17.06
C VAL A 151 2.10 -10.63 -17.05
N GLY A 152 2.31 -11.18 -15.83
CA GLY A 152 3.07 -12.41 -15.62
C GLY A 152 4.59 -12.20 -15.39
N ASP A 153 5.14 -11.03 -15.71
CA ASP A 153 6.56 -10.73 -15.57
C ASP A 153 6.84 -9.69 -14.49
N PHE A 154 5.99 -8.69 -14.36
CA PHE A 154 6.11 -7.62 -13.38
C PHE A 154 4.82 -7.50 -12.59
N PHE A 155 4.93 -7.53 -11.28
CA PHE A 155 3.79 -7.59 -10.37
C PHE A 155 3.58 -6.25 -9.68
N VAL A 156 2.37 -5.73 -9.80
CA VAL A 156 1.94 -4.50 -9.13
C VAL A 156 0.92 -4.87 -8.07
N ASN A 157 1.29 -4.78 -6.80
CA ASN A 157 0.50 -5.26 -5.66
C ASN A 157 -0.97 -4.83 -5.69
N ILE A 158 -1.27 -3.58 -6.06
CA ILE A 158 -2.64 -3.09 -6.12
C ILE A 158 -3.45 -3.74 -7.25
N PHE A 159 -2.82 -4.09 -8.39
CA PHE A 159 -3.51 -4.76 -9.49
C PHE A 159 -3.84 -6.22 -9.12
N ASP A 160 -2.92 -6.90 -8.45
CA ASP A 160 -3.14 -8.26 -7.94
C ASP A 160 -4.27 -8.28 -6.92
N ALA A 161 -4.31 -7.30 -6.02
CA ALA A 161 -5.37 -7.16 -5.02
C ALA A 161 -6.75 -6.87 -5.66
N VAL A 162 -6.80 -6.05 -6.69
CA VAL A 162 -8.03 -5.78 -7.46
C VAL A 162 -8.49 -7.04 -8.18
N LEU A 163 -7.58 -7.75 -8.86
CA LEU A 163 -7.89 -9.01 -9.54
C LEU A 163 -8.41 -10.07 -8.56
N ALA A 164 -7.81 -10.16 -7.36
CA ALA A 164 -8.30 -11.04 -6.29
C ALA A 164 -9.76 -10.75 -5.94
N GLY A 165 -10.15 -9.47 -5.84
CA GLY A 165 -11.54 -9.06 -5.63
C GLY A 165 -12.49 -9.52 -6.75
N TYR A 166 -12.05 -9.47 -8.02
CA TYR A 166 -12.85 -9.94 -9.17
C TYR A 166 -13.02 -11.45 -9.18
N VAL A 167 -12.05 -12.22 -8.70
CA VAL A 167 -12.15 -13.70 -8.58
C VAL A 167 -12.75 -14.15 -7.25
N GLY A 168 -13.21 -13.21 -6.41
CA GLY A 168 -13.84 -13.53 -5.12
C GLY A 168 -12.88 -14.05 -4.05
N ARG A 169 -11.59 -13.76 -4.17
CA ARG A 169 -10.55 -14.11 -3.18
C ARG A 169 -10.23 -12.94 -2.27
N GLU A 170 -9.67 -13.24 -1.10
CA GLU A 170 -9.14 -12.20 -0.23
C GLU A 170 -7.97 -11.49 -0.92
N PRO A 171 -7.93 -10.16 -0.90
CA PRO A 171 -6.81 -9.40 -1.45
C PRO A 171 -5.55 -9.62 -0.61
N GLY A 172 -4.40 -9.63 -1.24
CA GLY A 172 -3.10 -9.76 -0.55
C GLY A 172 -2.69 -8.54 0.28
N ASN A 173 -3.59 -7.56 0.43
CA ASN A 173 -3.36 -6.34 1.21
C ASN A 173 -4.54 -6.03 2.14
N CYS A 174 -4.26 -5.37 3.27
CA CYS A 174 -5.27 -5.08 4.29
C CYS A 174 -6.23 -3.95 3.87
N TYR A 175 -5.80 -3.02 3.02
CA TYR A 175 -6.63 -1.85 2.68
C TYR A 175 -7.85 -2.22 1.83
N PHE A 176 -7.78 -3.25 0.99
CA PHE A 176 -8.95 -3.78 0.27
C PHE A 176 -9.64 -4.96 0.96
N ALA A 177 -9.10 -5.49 2.05
CA ALA A 177 -9.76 -6.55 2.84
C ALA A 177 -11.03 -6.02 3.52
N LYS A 178 -12.00 -6.91 3.78
CA LYS A 178 -13.26 -6.57 4.46
C LYS A 178 -13.08 -6.14 5.91
N LYS A 179 -12.07 -6.69 6.58
CA LYS A 179 -11.76 -6.42 8.00
C LYS A 179 -10.34 -5.91 8.15
N CYS A 180 -10.11 -5.11 9.17
CA CYS A 180 -8.79 -4.75 9.67
C CYS A 180 -8.32 -5.69 10.78
N GLY A 181 -7.16 -5.40 11.39
CA GLY A 181 -6.70 -6.05 12.62
C GLY A 181 -6.04 -7.41 12.42
N HIS A 182 -5.61 -7.75 11.20
CA HIS A 182 -4.81 -8.94 10.95
C HIS A 182 -3.35 -8.80 11.37
N ALA A 183 -2.81 -7.58 11.29
CA ALA A 183 -1.46 -7.23 11.67
C ALA A 183 -1.49 -6.20 12.80
N LEU A 184 -0.84 -6.52 13.91
CA LEU A 184 -0.63 -5.63 15.03
C LEU A 184 0.64 -4.80 14.78
N ALA A 185 0.74 -3.63 15.41
CA ALA A 185 1.96 -2.88 15.50
C ALA A 185 2.58 -3.06 16.88
N LEU A 186 3.86 -3.42 16.91
CA LEU A 186 4.66 -3.53 18.11
C LEU A 186 5.70 -2.41 18.10
N GLU A 187 5.63 -1.53 19.09
CA GLU A 187 6.58 -0.45 19.26
C GLU A 187 7.81 -0.87 20.05
N TYR A 188 8.88 -0.09 19.97
CA TYR A 188 10.18 -0.37 20.59
C TYR A 188 10.15 -0.50 22.13
N ASN A 189 9.15 0.10 22.76
CA ASN A 189 8.91 0.04 24.22
C ASN A 189 8.08 -1.19 24.63
N GLY A 190 7.68 -2.03 23.68
CA GLY A 190 6.86 -3.21 23.91
C GLY A 190 5.35 -2.98 23.82
N ASP A 191 4.90 -1.75 23.58
CA ASP A 191 3.49 -1.45 23.37
C ASP A 191 2.95 -2.07 22.09
N VAL A 192 1.76 -2.65 22.17
CA VAL A 192 1.09 -3.31 21.04
C VAL A 192 -0.17 -2.53 20.68
N TYR A 193 -0.25 -2.12 19.43
CA TYR A 193 -1.39 -1.37 18.88
C TYR A 193 -2.16 -2.18 17.84
N SER A 194 -3.41 -1.80 17.61
CA SER A 194 -4.32 -2.47 16.68
C SER A 194 -3.82 -2.51 15.24
N CYS A 195 -3.03 -1.54 14.81
CA CYS A 195 -2.50 -1.41 13.44
C CYS A 195 -1.40 -0.34 13.40
N ASP A 196 -0.44 -0.47 12.49
CA ASP A 196 0.64 0.49 12.24
C ASP A 196 0.17 1.91 11.81
N HIS A 197 -1.01 2.00 11.22
CA HIS A 197 -1.66 3.28 10.92
C HIS A 197 -2.39 3.92 12.10
N PHE A 198 -2.52 3.22 13.21
CA PHE A 198 -3.29 3.62 14.39
C PHE A 198 -2.47 3.44 15.67
N VAL A 199 -1.23 3.94 15.65
CA VAL A 199 -0.33 3.98 16.81
C VAL A 199 -0.68 5.23 17.64
N PHE A 200 -1.85 5.19 18.30
CA PHE A 200 -2.37 6.23 19.16
C PHE A 200 -2.91 5.62 20.46
N PRO A 201 -2.93 6.37 21.58
CA PRO A 201 -3.33 5.83 22.89
C PRO A 201 -4.66 5.07 22.88
N GLU A 202 -5.64 5.52 22.12
CA GLU A 202 -6.98 4.91 22.02
C GLU A 202 -6.99 3.54 21.33
N TYR A 203 -5.90 3.19 20.63
CA TYR A 203 -5.74 1.90 19.94
C TYR A 203 -4.68 0.99 20.58
N LEU A 204 -4.18 1.38 21.76
CA LEU A 204 -3.28 0.57 22.56
C LEU A 204 -4.02 -0.67 23.08
N LEU A 205 -3.47 -1.85 22.81
CA LEU A 205 -4.04 -3.13 23.27
C LEU A 205 -3.40 -3.64 24.57
N GLY A 206 -2.11 -3.34 24.78
CA GLY A 206 -1.33 -3.80 25.92
C GLY A 206 0.17 -3.74 25.64
N ASN A 207 0.96 -4.43 26.45
CA ASN A 207 2.42 -4.44 26.35
C ASN A 207 2.97 -5.87 26.48
N ILE A 208 3.87 -6.29 25.58
CA ILE A 208 4.43 -7.64 25.54
C ILE A 208 5.26 -8.01 26.78
N ALA A 209 5.64 -7.05 27.62
CA ALA A 209 6.35 -7.35 28.87
C ALA A 209 5.42 -7.97 29.93
N GLY A 210 4.10 -7.75 29.83
CA GLY A 210 3.10 -8.26 30.77
C GLY A 210 1.98 -9.06 30.12
N ASP A 211 1.78 -8.93 28.80
CA ASP A 211 0.64 -9.49 28.11
C ASP A 211 1.08 -10.53 27.06
N ASN A 212 0.21 -11.51 26.80
CA ASN A 212 0.42 -12.48 25.75
C ASN A 212 -0.05 -11.92 24.40
N LEU A 213 0.80 -11.92 23.37
CA LEU A 213 0.50 -11.38 22.05
C LEU A 213 -0.74 -12.01 21.39
N ARG A 214 -0.99 -13.32 21.62
CA ARG A 214 -2.19 -14.01 21.12
C ARG A 214 -3.44 -13.41 21.75
N ASP A 215 -3.43 -13.20 23.08
CA ASP A 215 -4.59 -12.68 23.82
C ASP A 215 -4.90 -11.25 23.40
N LEU A 216 -3.86 -10.41 23.18
CA LEU A 216 -4.02 -9.07 22.63
C LEU A 216 -4.67 -9.12 21.22
N ARG A 217 -4.17 -9.99 20.35
CA ARG A 217 -4.71 -10.17 18.99
C ARG A 217 -6.17 -10.67 18.99
N GLU A 218 -6.55 -11.51 19.95
CA GLU A 218 -7.89 -12.09 20.06
C GLU A 218 -8.82 -11.28 20.96
N SER A 219 -8.36 -10.16 21.49
CA SER A 219 -9.09 -9.31 22.43
C SER A 219 -10.40 -8.77 21.82
N PRO A 220 -11.40 -8.46 22.65
CA PRO A 220 -12.63 -7.80 22.19
C PRO A 220 -12.35 -6.44 21.52
N ALA A 221 -11.37 -5.69 22.01
CA ALA A 221 -10.94 -4.40 21.43
C ALA A 221 -10.44 -4.59 19.99
N GLN A 222 -9.55 -5.55 19.77
CA GLN A 222 -9.01 -5.84 18.44
C GLN A 222 -10.09 -6.36 17.47
N LYS A 223 -11.01 -7.18 17.92
CA LYS A 223 -12.15 -7.63 17.11
C LYS A 223 -13.05 -6.47 16.73
N THR A 224 -13.36 -5.59 17.66
CA THR A 224 -14.15 -4.37 17.41
C THR A 224 -13.48 -3.46 16.39
N PHE A 225 -12.18 -3.21 16.55
CA PHE A 225 -11.37 -2.46 15.58
C PHE A 225 -11.46 -3.06 14.18
N GLY A 226 -11.27 -4.38 14.08
CA GLY A 226 -11.31 -5.08 12.78
C GLY A 226 -12.67 -4.98 12.08
N GLU A 227 -13.76 -5.11 12.82
CA GLU A 227 -15.13 -5.06 12.30
C GLU A 227 -15.61 -3.64 11.99
N ALA A 228 -15.08 -2.64 12.68
CA ALA A 228 -15.41 -1.23 12.48
C ALA A 228 -15.20 -0.82 11.01
N LYS A 229 -14.21 -1.39 10.33
CA LYS A 229 -13.94 -1.12 8.91
C LYS A 229 -15.19 -1.26 8.03
N THR A 230 -15.96 -2.33 8.21
CA THR A 230 -17.18 -2.59 7.43
C THR A 230 -18.40 -1.91 8.07
N LYS A 231 -18.50 -1.92 9.40
CA LYS A 231 -19.67 -1.38 10.12
C LYS A 231 -19.78 0.16 9.99
N SER A 232 -18.66 0.87 9.85
CA SER A 232 -18.62 2.34 9.69
C SER A 232 -18.84 2.81 8.25
N LEU A 233 -19.01 1.91 7.27
CA LEU A 233 -19.21 2.32 5.88
C LEU A 233 -20.47 3.16 5.70
N PRO A 234 -20.39 4.32 5.01
CA PRO A 234 -21.57 5.12 4.66
C PRO A 234 -22.42 4.43 3.60
N ARG A 235 -23.67 4.88 3.44
CA ARG A 235 -24.62 4.35 2.44
C ARG A 235 -24.02 4.39 1.02
N THR A 236 -23.32 5.46 0.68
CA THR A 236 -22.65 5.62 -0.61
C THR A 236 -21.63 4.51 -0.90
N CYS A 237 -20.94 3.98 0.12
CA CYS A 237 -20.08 2.82 -0.03
C CYS A 237 -20.86 1.52 -0.10
N ARG A 238 -21.87 1.34 0.79
CA ARG A 238 -22.69 0.13 0.81
C ARG A 238 -23.46 -0.11 -0.49
N GLN A 239 -23.81 0.95 -1.22
CA GLN A 239 -24.49 0.90 -2.52
C GLN A 239 -23.53 1.00 -3.72
N CYS A 240 -22.21 1.04 -3.48
CA CYS A 240 -21.23 1.16 -4.55
C CYS A 240 -21.05 -0.16 -5.28
N ARG A 241 -21.09 -0.13 -6.63
CA ARG A 241 -20.86 -1.30 -7.48
C ARG A 241 -19.47 -1.95 -7.30
N TYR A 242 -18.51 -1.21 -6.77
CA TYR A 242 -17.14 -1.65 -6.52
C TYR A 242 -16.89 -2.04 -5.05
N LEU A 243 -17.94 -2.18 -4.24
CA LEU A 243 -17.78 -2.48 -2.81
C LEU A 243 -17.04 -3.79 -2.58
N ASN A 244 -17.33 -4.81 -3.38
CA ASN A 244 -16.70 -6.13 -3.29
C ASN A 244 -15.18 -6.12 -3.57
N ILE A 245 -14.67 -5.09 -4.22
CA ILE A 245 -13.24 -4.91 -4.52
C ILE A 245 -12.62 -3.95 -3.50
N CYS A 246 -13.23 -2.78 -3.32
CA CYS A 246 -12.69 -1.66 -2.54
C CYS A 246 -12.86 -1.82 -1.03
N ASN A 247 -13.98 -2.41 -0.58
CA ASN A 247 -14.37 -2.54 0.85
C ASN A 247 -14.21 -1.22 1.67
N GLY A 248 -14.33 -0.06 0.98
CA GLY A 248 -14.17 1.28 1.56
C GLY A 248 -12.74 1.68 1.86
N GLU A 249 -11.76 0.90 1.42
CA GLU A 249 -10.32 1.07 1.58
C GLU A 249 -9.91 1.28 3.05
N CYS A 250 -8.70 1.82 3.33
CA CYS A 250 -8.18 1.98 4.69
C CYS A 250 -8.99 3.02 5.49
N PRO A 251 -9.44 2.70 6.71
CA PRO A 251 -10.15 3.66 7.56
C PRO A 251 -9.34 4.94 7.84
N LYS A 252 -8.00 4.87 7.91
CA LYS A 252 -7.12 6.04 8.05
C LYS A 252 -7.46 7.15 7.05
N ASN A 253 -7.78 6.76 5.81
CA ASN A 253 -8.03 7.70 4.71
C ASN A 253 -9.51 8.06 4.54
N ARG A 254 -10.41 7.63 5.44
CA ARG A 254 -11.83 7.99 5.41
C ARG A 254 -12.06 9.35 6.05
N ILE A 255 -11.69 10.39 5.35
CA ILE A 255 -11.67 11.77 5.83
C ILE A 255 -12.57 12.72 5.03
N THR A 256 -13.22 12.22 3.97
CA THR A 256 -14.11 13.03 3.13
C THR A 256 -15.56 12.83 3.58
N PRO A 257 -16.30 13.91 3.91
CA PRO A 257 -17.69 13.79 4.33
C PRO A 257 -18.55 13.02 3.33
N SER A 258 -19.37 12.09 3.83
CA SER A 258 -20.27 11.28 3.00
C SER A 258 -21.67 11.87 2.86
N GLY A 259 -22.01 12.89 3.64
CA GLY A 259 -23.35 13.39 3.85
C GLY A 259 -24.13 12.67 4.96
N GLU A 260 -23.60 11.59 5.53
CA GLU A 260 -24.14 10.92 6.71
C GLU A 260 -23.35 11.37 7.96
N PRO A 261 -24.00 11.81 9.04
CA PRO A 261 -23.31 12.21 10.28
C PRO A 261 -22.39 11.10 10.81
N GLY A 262 -21.15 11.46 11.17
CA GLY A 262 -20.15 10.53 11.74
C GLY A 262 -19.68 9.45 10.77
N ARG A 263 -19.90 9.59 9.46
CA ARG A 263 -19.45 8.63 8.45
C ARG A 263 -18.77 9.34 7.29
N ASN A 264 -17.58 8.90 6.99
CA ASN A 264 -16.75 9.44 5.92
C ASN A 264 -16.47 8.40 4.82
N VAL A 265 -16.25 8.87 3.61
CA VAL A 265 -15.69 8.07 2.52
C VAL A 265 -14.19 8.26 2.47
N ASN A 266 -13.50 7.30 1.87
CA ASN A 266 -12.07 7.42 1.62
C ASN A 266 -11.77 8.64 0.74
N TYR A 267 -10.73 9.39 1.08
CA TYR A 267 -10.30 10.58 0.35
C TYR A 267 -10.01 10.29 -1.12
N LEU A 268 -9.38 9.14 -1.40
CA LEU A 268 -9.03 8.71 -2.75
C LEU A 268 -10.17 8.03 -3.50
N CYS A 269 -11.39 7.97 -2.92
CA CYS A 269 -12.54 7.24 -3.50
C CYS A 269 -12.81 7.62 -4.95
N ARG A 270 -12.72 8.91 -5.31
CA ARG A 270 -12.95 9.38 -6.68
C ARG A 270 -11.90 8.82 -7.65
N GLY A 271 -10.64 8.78 -7.25
CA GLY A 271 -9.55 8.19 -8.02
C GLY A 271 -9.70 6.68 -8.20
N TYR A 272 -10.04 5.95 -7.13
CA TYR A 272 -10.33 4.52 -7.22
C TYR A 272 -11.52 4.21 -8.13
N LYS A 273 -12.62 4.95 -8.02
CA LYS A 273 -13.78 4.78 -8.93
C LYS A 273 -13.40 5.02 -10.38
N PHE A 274 -12.60 6.04 -10.65
CA PHE A 274 -12.08 6.32 -11.99
C PHE A 274 -11.25 5.13 -12.49
N PHE A 275 -10.29 4.67 -11.71
CA PHE A 275 -9.45 3.51 -12.06
C PHE A 275 -10.29 2.25 -12.32
N PHE A 276 -11.16 1.87 -11.39
CA PHE A 276 -11.99 0.67 -11.55
C PHE A 276 -12.88 0.74 -12.80
N SER A 277 -13.50 1.89 -13.06
CA SER A 277 -14.37 2.04 -14.24
C SER A 277 -13.63 1.89 -15.57
N ARG A 278 -12.36 2.31 -15.62
CA ARG A 278 -11.54 2.26 -16.85
C ARG A 278 -10.92 0.89 -17.08
N THR A 279 -10.74 0.12 -16.02
CA THR A 279 -10.02 -1.17 -16.06
C THR A 279 -10.91 -2.38 -15.88
N GLU A 280 -12.20 -2.19 -15.54
CA GLU A 280 -13.18 -3.25 -15.25
C GLU A 280 -13.20 -4.36 -16.29
N ARG A 281 -13.22 -4.03 -17.58
CA ARG A 281 -13.30 -5.03 -18.67
C ARG A 281 -12.09 -5.95 -18.69
N TYR A 282 -10.90 -5.40 -18.44
CA TYR A 282 -9.66 -6.18 -18.40
C TYR A 282 -9.62 -7.10 -17.18
N PHE A 283 -9.97 -6.60 -16.00
CA PHE A 283 -10.04 -7.43 -14.81
C PHE A 283 -11.13 -8.51 -14.91
N THR A 284 -12.28 -8.20 -15.48
CA THR A 284 -13.34 -9.19 -15.74
C THR A 284 -12.87 -10.30 -16.68
N PHE A 285 -12.14 -9.93 -17.76
CA PHE A 285 -11.55 -10.89 -18.68
C PHE A 285 -10.53 -11.79 -17.97
N MET A 286 -9.55 -11.21 -17.27
CA MET A 286 -8.55 -11.98 -16.53
C MET A 286 -9.17 -12.89 -15.46
N ALA A 287 -10.18 -12.40 -14.74
CA ALA A 287 -10.91 -13.21 -13.74
C ALA A 287 -11.64 -14.38 -14.36
N GLY A 288 -12.25 -14.19 -15.54
CA GLY A 288 -12.89 -15.25 -16.31
C GLY A 288 -11.91 -16.33 -16.75
N ASP A 289 -10.73 -15.93 -17.21
CA ASP A 289 -9.67 -16.88 -17.61
C ASP A 289 -9.15 -17.66 -16.40
N LEU A 290 -8.83 -16.99 -15.29
CA LEU A 290 -8.39 -17.64 -14.06
C LEU A 290 -9.42 -18.64 -13.54
N SER A 291 -10.71 -18.26 -13.54
CA SER A 291 -11.79 -19.12 -13.07
C SER A 291 -11.99 -20.35 -13.97
N ALA A 292 -11.65 -20.24 -15.24
CA ALA A 292 -11.71 -21.33 -16.23
C ALA A 292 -10.39 -22.12 -16.33
N GLY A 293 -9.40 -21.83 -15.49
CA GLY A 293 -8.08 -22.47 -15.55
C GLY A 293 -7.26 -22.11 -16.82
N ARG A 294 -7.61 -21.01 -17.49
CA ARG A 294 -6.92 -20.53 -18.69
C ARG A 294 -5.78 -19.58 -18.35
N ASN A 295 -4.92 -19.34 -19.32
CA ASN A 295 -3.79 -18.44 -19.16
C ASN A 295 -4.25 -16.98 -19.24
N VAL A 296 -4.05 -16.24 -18.16
CA VAL A 296 -4.37 -14.80 -18.04
C VAL A 296 -3.56 -13.91 -19.00
N LEU A 297 -2.45 -14.39 -19.54
CA LEU A 297 -1.61 -13.63 -20.49
C LEU A 297 -2.33 -13.24 -21.78
N ALA A 298 -3.42 -13.94 -22.14
CA ALA A 298 -4.25 -13.59 -23.29
C ALA A 298 -4.81 -12.16 -23.24
N VAL A 299 -4.89 -11.56 -22.05
CA VAL A 299 -5.33 -10.16 -21.86
C VAL A 299 -4.43 -9.15 -22.58
N LYS A 300 -3.17 -9.47 -22.85
CA LYS A 300 -2.21 -8.60 -23.56
C LYS A 300 -2.70 -8.21 -24.95
N ASP A 301 -3.40 -9.12 -25.63
CA ASP A 301 -3.84 -8.97 -27.01
C ASP A 301 -5.29 -8.46 -27.15
N VAL A 302 -6.04 -8.43 -26.06
CA VAL A 302 -7.46 -8.01 -26.07
C VAL A 302 -7.56 -6.49 -26.16
N LYS A 303 -8.37 -5.99 -27.11
CA LYS A 303 -8.73 -4.56 -27.24
C LYS A 303 -10.20 -4.38 -26.84
N PHE A 304 -10.43 -3.57 -25.81
CA PHE A 304 -11.77 -3.22 -25.34
C PHE A 304 -12.13 -1.79 -25.71
#